data_830bb2ce17b9c21bae0276cea90d4efa
#
_entry.id   830bb2ce17b9c21bae0276cea90d4efa
#
_cell.length_a   1.000
_cell.length_b   1.000
_cell.length_c   1.000
_cell.angle_alpha   90.00
_cell.angle_beta   90.00
_cell.angle_gamma   90.00
#
_symmetry.space_group_name_H-M   'P 1'
#
loop_
_entity.id
_entity.type
_entity.pdbx_description
1 polymer ?
#
loop_
_entity_poly.entity_id
_entity_poly.type
_entity_poly.pdbx_seq_one_letter_code
_entity_poly.pdbx_strand_id
1 'polypeptide(L)'
;MDKRVEKYFMKKRCDVVSLITKIIEIPTVNPPGENYEEMVSFLEKKCKAIGLKTKKHITPERVLQRFGVKGGSKRVSLVADWKAGAKKTLHIASHYDVVPATDKWKTDPYKAVIKGDKIYGRGSEDMKGNIASVLFALEAIKRNGIKPNVNLQISFTPDEETGGRTGLGFLVDNGLVTADYAMSEGYSGEYVSMGNKGVMWAEIAVKGKASHASMPHKGVNAFEHMAALAMELEKLKKRIERRKTKFNTKDAVSGMPTFVMGGLLEGGVKVNVVPGIARFSIDRRLIPEETVSSVQREIEAVIKKFNAGRKQCEAYIEFSSKEAPSISPYNKMFFNTVSQAIKDVTGKSAKFCLMPGATDLRYFMWKGIPALGYSSSGGEKWHGDNEFVSINSLVNTAKVYAKIITEGVFVV
;
A
#
# COMPACT_ATOMS: atom_id res chain seq x y z
N MET A 1 23.82 17.43 -6.43
CA MET A 1 23.20 18.01 -5.20
C MET A 1 24.02 19.18 -4.71
N ASP A 2 23.37 20.26 -4.27
CA ASP A 2 24.08 21.41 -3.67
C ASP A 2 24.95 20.93 -2.48
N LYS A 3 26.22 21.37 -2.45
CA LYS A 3 27.20 20.95 -1.44
C LYS A 3 26.78 21.26 -0.01
N ARG A 4 25.97 22.32 0.21
CA ARG A 4 25.44 22.68 1.54
C ARG A 4 24.43 21.65 2.03
N VAL A 5 23.52 21.20 1.14
CA VAL A 5 22.52 20.17 1.44
C VAL A 5 23.21 18.82 1.69
N GLU A 6 24.23 18.48 0.90
CA GLU A 6 24.99 17.25 1.12
C GLU A 6 25.72 17.25 2.46
N LYS A 7 26.39 18.36 2.81
CA LYS A 7 27.03 18.54 4.12
C LYS A 7 26.02 18.47 5.27
N TYR A 8 24.79 18.97 5.06
CA TYR A 8 23.71 18.87 6.04
C TYR A 8 23.37 17.40 6.34
N PHE A 9 23.13 16.58 5.33
CA PHE A 9 22.84 15.17 5.50
C PHE A 9 23.93 14.41 6.25
N MET A 10 25.20 14.71 5.99
CA MET A 10 26.32 14.09 6.72
C MET A 10 26.37 14.52 8.19
N LYS A 11 26.25 15.83 8.47
CA LYS A 11 26.34 16.35 9.83
C LYS A 11 25.13 16.03 10.69
N LYS A 12 23.95 15.92 10.09
CA LYS A 12 22.65 15.80 10.76
C LYS A 12 22.04 14.41 10.68
N ARG A 13 22.85 13.39 10.39
CA ARG A 13 22.40 11.98 10.32
C ARG A 13 21.65 11.53 11.58
N CYS A 14 22.07 12.00 12.77
CA CYS A 14 21.38 11.68 14.02
C CYS A 14 19.97 12.30 14.10
N ASP A 15 19.71 13.40 13.38
CA ASP A 15 18.42 14.06 13.41
C ASP A 15 17.34 13.21 12.75
N VAL A 16 17.65 12.53 11.62
CA VAL A 16 16.70 11.60 10.97
C VAL A 16 16.46 10.35 11.83
N VAL A 17 17.48 9.86 12.52
CA VAL A 17 17.36 8.74 13.47
C VAL A 17 16.43 9.14 14.63
N SER A 18 16.64 10.29 15.22
CA SER A 18 15.76 10.82 16.29
C SER A 18 14.33 11.05 15.81
N LEU A 19 14.17 11.49 14.56
CA LEU A 19 12.85 11.73 13.97
C LEU A 19 12.06 10.42 13.79
N ILE A 20 12.66 9.42 13.15
CA ILE A 20 11.98 8.13 12.95
C ILE A 20 11.70 7.42 14.27
N THR A 21 12.62 7.48 15.24
CA THR A 21 12.38 6.93 16.57
C THR A 21 11.09 7.48 17.19
N LYS A 22 10.90 8.79 17.17
CA LYS A 22 9.68 9.43 17.69
C LYS A 22 8.43 9.08 16.90
N ILE A 23 8.53 8.88 15.59
CA ILE A 23 7.40 8.48 14.75
C ILE A 23 6.99 7.02 15.03
N ILE A 24 7.97 6.13 15.26
CA ILE A 24 7.70 4.73 15.62
C ILE A 24 7.01 4.65 17.00
N GLU A 25 7.44 5.47 17.95
CA GLU A 25 6.93 5.51 19.33
C GLU A 25 5.47 6.01 19.45
N ILE A 26 4.87 6.50 18.37
CA ILE A 26 3.43 6.75 18.28
C ILE A 26 2.78 5.55 17.56
N PRO A 27 2.15 4.59 18.26
CA PRO A 27 1.64 3.35 17.68
C PRO A 27 0.31 3.59 16.96
N THR A 28 0.37 3.88 15.69
CA THR A 28 -0.79 4.14 14.81
C THR A 28 -1.33 2.85 14.20
N VAL A 29 -1.70 1.91 15.05
CA VAL A 29 -2.13 0.56 14.64
C VAL A 29 -3.48 0.58 13.94
N ASN A 30 -3.59 -0.08 12.80
CA ASN A 30 -4.79 -0.19 12.00
C ASN A 30 -5.01 -1.65 11.50
N PRO A 31 -6.16 -2.30 11.75
CA PRO A 31 -7.28 -1.81 12.56
C PRO A 31 -6.98 -1.76 14.06
N PRO A 32 -7.72 -0.94 14.86
CA PRO A 32 -8.87 -0.11 14.49
C PRO A 32 -8.54 1.31 14.04
N GLY A 33 -7.26 1.72 14.02
CA GLY A 33 -6.79 3.08 13.82
C GLY A 33 -6.60 3.81 15.14
N GLU A 34 -5.41 3.67 15.73
CA GLU A 34 -5.06 4.21 17.04
C GLU A 34 -4.13 5.42 16.92
N ASN A 35 -4.18 6.33 17.87
CA ASN A 35 -3.25 7.46 18.04
C ASN A 35 -3.09 8.39 16.82
N TYR A 36 -4.07 8.43 15.91
CA TYR A 36 -4.00 9.21 14.66
C TYR A 36 -3.91 10.71 14.92
N GLU A 37 -4.67 11.22 15.90
CA GLU A 37 -4.67 12.65 16.24
C GLU A 37 -3.33 13.08 16.87
N GLU A 38 -2.69 12.21 17.64
CA GLU A 38 -1.34 12.43 18.20
C GLU A 38 -0.30 12.47 17.08
N MET A 39 -0.31 11.48 16.18
CA MET A 39 0.60 11.42 15.04
C MET A 39 0.46 12.66 14.16
N VAL A 40 -0.77 13.04 13.80
CA VAL A 40 -1.03 14.23 12.98
C VAL A 40 -0.56 15.50 13.68
N SER A 41 -0.73 15.62 14.99
CA SER A 41 -0.27 16.77 15.76
C SER A 41 1.27 16.86 15.78
N PHE A 42 1.95 15.72 15.92
CA PHE A 42 3.40 15.64 15.83
C PHE A 42 3.90 16.05 14.44
N LEU A 43 3.32 15.48 13.37
CA LEU A 43 3.71 15.78 11.99
C LEU A 43 3.41 17.24 11.61
N GLU A 44 2.29 17.79 12.06
CA GLU A 44 1.95 19.20 11.85
C GLU A 44 2.99 20.13 12.48
N LYS A 45 3.40 19.84 13.73
CA LYS A 45 4.46 20.59 14.42
C LYS A 45 5.78 20.55 13.64
N LYS A 46 6.13 19.39 13.06
CA LYS A 46 7.34 19.24 12.23
C LYS A 46 7.23 20.04 10.93
N CYS A 47 6.13 19.94 10.22
CA CYS A 47 5.89 20.70 9.00
C CYS A 47 5.93 22.22 9.23
N LYS A 48 5.30 22.71 10.30
CA LYS A 48 5.35 24.13 10.68
C LYS A 48 6.76 24.59 11.04
N ALA A 49 7.56 23.77 11.74
CA ALA A 49 8.94 24.07 12.06
C ALA A 49 9.86 24.18 10.81
N ILE A 50 9.54 23.44 9.76
CA ILE A 50 10.18 23.57 8.43
C ILE A 50 9.67 24.81 7.69
N GLY A 51 8.54 25.39 8.09
CA GLY A 51 7.91 26.57 7.47
C GLY A 51 6.93 26.21 6.35
N LEU A 52 6.31 25.04 6.42
CA LEU A 52 5.22 24.62 5.52
C LEU A 52 3.87 25.14 6.05
N LYS A 53 2.96 25.43 5.13
CA LYS A 53 1.56 25.74 5.46
C LYS A 53 0.78 24.43 5.57
N THR A 54 0.08 24.22 6.68
CA THR A 54 -0.60 22.97 6.98
C THR A 54 -2.11 23.12 7.00
N LYS A 55 -2.84 22.07 6.59
CA LYS A 55 -4.29 21.93 6.70
C LYS A 55 -4.66 20.50 7.06
N LYS A 56 -5.55 20.34 8.03
CA LYS A 56 -6.11 19.04 8.42
C LYS A 56 -7.43 18.81 7.67
N HIS A 57 -7.64 17.58 7.24
CA HIS A 57 -8.89 17.13 6.64
C HIS A 57 -9.37 15.91 7.42
N ILE A 58 -10.62 15.98 7.92
CA ILE A 58 -11.24 14.86 8.64
C ILE A 58 -12.19 14.17 7.69
N THR A 59 -12.03 12.86 7.55
CA THR A 59 -12.94 12.05 6.73
C THR A 59 -14.29 11.94 7.44
N PRO A 60 -15.40 12.36 6.78
CA PRO A 60 -16.72 12.34 7.39
C PRO A 60 -17.21 10.93 7.74
N GLU A 61 -17.98 10.81 8.81
CA GLU A 61 -18.52 9.54 9.31
C GLU A 61 -19.29 8.76 8.23
N ARG A 62 -20.08 9.41 7.38
CA ARG A 62 -20.78 8.77 6.26
C ARG A 62 -19.84 8.04 5.28
N VAL A 63 -18.60 8.54 5.13
CA VAL A 63 -17.58 7.92 4.28
C VAL A 63 -17.01 6.70 4.97
N LEU A 64 -16.74 6.81 6.27
CA LEU A 64 -16.25 5.68 7.09
C LEU A 64 -17.25 4.51 7.05
N GLN A 65 -18.52 4.80 7.28
CA GLN A 65 -19.61 3.80 7.23
C GLN A 65 -19.70 3.13 5.85
N ARG A 66 -19.59 3.92 4.76
CA ARG A 66 -19.61 3.39 3.39
C ARG A 66 -18.51 2.36 3.14
N PHE A 67 -17.35 2.53 3.74
CA PHE A 67 -16.20 1.62 3.59
C PHE A 67 -16.05 0.64 4.77
N GLY A 68 -17.06 0.54 5.64
CA GLY A 68 -17.11 -0.43 6.72
C GLY A 68 -16.11 -0.18 7.85
N VAL A 69 -15.55 1.03 7.94
CA VAL A 69 -14.61 1.42 9.01
C VAL A 69 -15.37 1.57 10.31
N LYS A 70 -14.96 0.84 11.35
CA LYS A 70 -15.60 0.85 12.66
C LYS A 70 -14.57 1.14 13.77
N GLY A 71 -14.92 2.07 14.66
CA GLY A 71 -14.09 2.41 15.82
C GLY A 71 -12.78 3.11 15.49
N GLY A 72 -11.90 3.21 16.49
CA GLY A 72 -10.59 3.86 16.40
C GLY A 72 -10.66 5.39 16.45
N SER A 73 -9.53 6.02 16.19
CA SER A 73 -9.36 7.49 16.14
C SER A 73 -10.08 8.09 14.93
N LYS A 74 -10.33 9.39 14.98
CA LYS A 74 -10.77 10.14 13.80
C LYS A 74 -9.77 9.97 12.65
N ARG A 75 -10.27 9.74 11.43
CA ARG A 75 -9.42 9.65 10.23
C ARG A 75 -9.04 11.06 9.78
N VAL A 76 -7.89 11.51 10.26
CA VAL A 76 -7.37 12.86 10.03
C VAL A 76 -6.21 12.79 9.05
N SER A 77 -6.37 13.38 7.89
CA SER A 77 -5.27 13.58 6.93
C SER A 77 -4.66 14.97 7.13
N LEU A 78 -3.33 15.07 7.12
CA LEU A 78 -2.59 16.32 7.15
C LEU A 78 -2.05 16.61 5.75
N VAL A 79 -2.38 17.79 5.21
CA VAL A 79 -1.80 18.30 3.95
C VAL A 79 -0.89 19.48 4.29
N ALA A 80 0.32 19.48 3.74
CA ALA A 80 1.32 20.53 3.95
C ALA A 80 1.83 21.05 2.61
N ASP A 81 1.86 22.38 2.44
CA ASP A 81 2.21 23.06 1.20
C ASP A 81 3.51 23.84 1.31
N TRP A 82 4.33 23.77 0.26
CA TRP A 82 5.45 24.66 -0.01
C TRP A 82 5.32 25.26 -1.41
N LYS A 83 4.79 26.46 -1.51
CA LYS A 83 4.69 27.19 -2.78
C LYS A 83 6.05 27.79 -3.13
N ALA A 84 6.72 27.23 -4.13
CA ALA A 84 8.02 27.69 -4.64
C ALA A 84 7.89 28.71 -5.79
N GLY A 85 6.66 28.99 -6.25
CA GLY A 85 6.39 29.83 -7.42
C GLY A 85 6.64 29.10 -8.74
N ALA A 86 6.66 27.77 -8.74
CA ALA A 86 6.79 26.93 -9.92
C ALA A 86 5.42 26.72 -10.60
N LYS A 87 5.44 26.34 -11.90
CA LYS A 87 4.23 26.03 -12.66
C LYS A 87 3.59 24.69 -12.28
N LYS A 88 4.40 23.72 -11.84
CA LYS A 88 4.00 22.34 -11.56
C LYS A 88 4.07 22.04 -10.07
N THR A 89 3.26 21.09 -9.62
CA THR A 89 3.22 20.60 -8.24
C THR A 89 3.58 19.13 -8.18
N LEU A 90 4.59 18.80 -7.38
CA LEU A 90 4.89 17.43 -6.97
C LEU A 90 4.17 17.16 -5.64
N HIS A 91 3.30 16.15 -5.65
CA HIS A 91 2.67 15.66 -4.43
C HIS A 91 3.47 14.49 -3.89
N ILE A 92 3.78 14.50 -2.58
CA ILE A 92 4.41 13.37 -1.88
C ILE A 92 3.41 12.86 -0.86
N ALA A 93 2.87 11.67 -1.10
CA ALA A 93 1.94 11.02 -0.19
C ALA A 93 2.69 10.07 0.74
N SER A 94 2.27 9.99 1.98
CA SER A 94 2.78 9.03 2.95
C SER A 94 1.66 8.62 3.90
N HIS A 95 1.47 7.32 4.12
CA HIS A 95 0.59 6.86 5.18
C HIS A 95 1.34 6.78 6.51
N TYR A 96 0.61 6.97 7.59
CA TYR A 96 1.18 6.90 8.93
C TYR A 96 0.64 5.74 9.77
N ASP A 97 -0.40 5.05 9.30
CA ASP A 97 -0.90 3.84 9.93
C ASP A 97 0.03 2.66 9.70
N VAL A 98 -0.07 1.66 10.56
CA VAL A 98 0.74 0.45 10.54
C VAL A 98 -0.12 -0.76 10.88
N VAL A 99 0.19 -1.93 10.30
CA VAL A 99 -0.48 -3.19 10.68
C VAL A 99 -0.15 -3.58 12.13
N PRO A 100 -1.03 -4.35 12.79
CA PRO A 100 -0.75 -4.90 14.12
C PRO A 100 0.54 -5.71 14.15
N ALA A 101 1.21 -5.70 15.29
CA ALA A 101 2.35 -6.58 15.55
C ALA A 101 1.87 -7.93 16.09
N THR A 102 2.63 -9.00 15.82
CA THR A 102 2.41 -10.32 16.41
C THR A 102 3.21 -10.48 17.71
N ASP A 103 3.02 -11.59 18.41
CA ASP A 103 3.78 -11.96 19.62
C ASP A 103 5.20 -12.46 19.36
N LYS A 104 5.62 -12.57 18.09
CA LYS A 104 6.94 -13.08 17.68
C LYS A 104 8.03 -12.01 17.59
N TRP A 105 7.76 -10.78 17.98
CA TRP A 105 8.76 -9.74 18.03
C TRP A 105 9.78 -9.97 19.15
N LYS A 106 11.07 -9.78 18.84
CA LYS A 106 12.16 -9.89 19.83
C LYS A 106 12.31 -8.68 20.74
N THR A 107 11.71 -7.58 20.37
CA THR A 107 11.69 -6.29 21.11
C THR A 107 10.29 -5.72 21.04
N ASP A 108 9.98 -4.72 21.85
CA ASP A 108 8.72 -3.98 21.73
C ASP A 108 8.63 -3.36 20.32
N PRO A 109 7.62 -3.71 19.50
CA PRO A 109 7.48 -3.23 18.13
C PRO A 109 7.23 -1.73 18.04
N TYR A 110 6.76 -1.09 19.09
CA TYR A 110 6.44 0.34 19.16
C TYR A 110 7.48 1.14 19.94
N LYS A 111 8.62 0.54 20.25
CA LYS A 111 9.78 1.19 20.83
C LYS A 111 10.99 0.99 19.94
N ALA A 112 11.43 2.04 19.27
CA ALA A 112 12.52 1.93 18.32
C ALA A 112 13.81 1.42 18.96
N VAL A 113 14.40 0.36 18.40
CA VAL A 113 15.66 -0.22 18.86
C VAL A 113 16.73 -0.09 17.76
N ILE A 114 17.82 0.59 18.08
CA ILE A 114 18.92 0.84 17.13
C ILE A 114 20.01 -0.21 17.37
N LYS A 115 20.37 -0.94 16.30
CA LYS A 115 21.50 -1.90 16.29
C LYS A 115 22.34 -1.71 15.03
N GLY A 116 23.51 -1.10 15.14
CA GLY A 116 24.34 -0.73 14.01
C GLY A 116 23.63 0.22 13.05
N ASP A 117 23.50 -0.15 11.79
CA ASP A 117 22.80 0.63 10.77
C ASP A 117 21.28 0.37 10.72
N LYS A 118 20.71 -0.39 11.66
CA LYS A 118 19.30 -0.81 11.63
C LYS A 118 18.50 -0.17 12.76
N ILE A 119 17.32 0.32 12.42
CA ILE A 119 16.30 0.79 13.36
C ILE A 119 15.12 -0.16 13.28
N TYR A 120 14.92 -0.94 14.34
CA TYR A 120 13.82 -1.90 14.46
C TYR A 120 12.60 -1.22 15.05
N GLY A 121 11.43 -1.52 14.49
CA GLY A 121 10.13 -1.05 14.97
C GLY A 121 9.07 -1.23 13.90
N ARG A 122 7.82 -1.44 14.28
CA ARG A 122 6.69 -1.55 13.36
C ARG A 122 6.49 -0.24 12.60
N GLY A 123 6.37 -0.33 11.27
CA GLY A 123 6.29 0.82 10.38
C GLY A 123 7.64 1.46 10.07
N SER A 124 8.76 0.92 10.58
CA SER A 124 10.08 1.49 10.28
C SER A 124 10.41 1.45 8.78
N GLU A 125 10.00 0.44 8.07
CA GLU A 125 10.14 0.29 6.62
C GLU A 125 8.85 0.71 5.89
N ASP A 126 7.66 0.33 6.40
CA ASP A 126 6.34 0.57 5.82
C ASP A 126 5.44 1.41 6.73
N MET A 127 5.33 2.77 6.51
CA MET A 127 6.26 3.57 5.72
C MET A 127 6.77 4.79 6.52
N LYS A 128 6.79 4.69 7.88
CA LYS A 128 7.25 5.77 8.78
C LYS A 128 8.69 6.21 8.47
N GLY A 129 9.54 5.28 7.97
CA GLY A 129 10.88 5.61 7.49
C GLY A 129 10.87 6.57 6.30
N ASN A 130 9.92 6.40 5.39
CA ASN A 130 9.77 7.33 4.27
C ASN A 130 9.31 8.72 4.75
N ILE A 131 8.37 8.78 5.71
CA ILE A 131 7.96 10.05 6.36
C ILE A 131 9.18 10.78 6.90
N ALA A 132 10.04 10.07 7.65
CA ALA A 132 11.26 10.65 8.22
C ALA A 132 12.22 11.12 7.13
N SER A 133 12.42 10.35 6.06
CA SER A 133 13.30 10.69 4.94
C SER A 133 12.82 11.94 4.19
N VAL A 134 11.52 12.03 3.91
CA VAL A 134 10.91 13.18 3.23
C VAL A 134 11.04 14.44 4.09
N LEU A 135 10.66 14.39 5.37
CA LEU A 135 10.77 15.53 6.27
C LEU A 135 12.23 15.99 6.44
N PHE A 136 13.17 15.05 6.50
CA PHE A 136 14.61 15.37 6.59
C PHE A 136 15.13 16.03 5.31
N ALA A 137 14.65 15.60 4.14
CA ALA A 137 14.97 16.24 2.85
C ALA A 137 14.46 17.69 2.81
N LEU A 138 13.20 17.91 3.19
CA LEU A 138 12.57 19.22 3.20
C LEU A 138 13.27 20.18 4.17
N GLU A 139 13.63 19.68 5.36
CA GLU A 139 14.38 20.47 6.35
C GLU A 139 15.76 20.85 5.82
N ALA A 140 16.48 19.91 5.20
CA ALA A 140 17.79 20.18 4.61
C ALA A 140 17.73 21.26 3.52
N ILE A 141 16.74 21.19 2.63
CA ILE A 141 16.54 22.18 1.56
C ILE A 141 16.23 23.56 2.18
N LYS A 142 15.28 23.61 3.11
CA LYS A 142 14.80 24.86 3.70
C LYS A 142 15.89 25.58 4.53
N ARG A 143 16.61 24.84 5.39
CA ARG A 143 17.67 25.40 6.25
C ARG A 143 18.87 25.92 5.46
N ASN A 144 19.09 25.42 4.27
CA ASN A 144 20.17 25.88 3.39
C ASN A 144 19.72 26.95 2.38
N GLY A 145 18.47 27.43 2.49
CA GLY A 145 17.93 28.47 1.61
C GLY A 145 17.84 28.09 0.15
N ILE A 146 17.74 26.79 -0.16
CA ILE A 146 17.60 26.31 -1.54
C ILE A 146 16.14 26.43 -1.96
N LYS A 147 15.92 26.98 -3.16
CA LYS A 147 14.58 27.10 -3.76
C LYS A 147 14.23 25.80 -4.48
N PRO A 148 13.07 25.18 -4.21
CA PRO A 148 12.58 24.06 -5.01
C PRO A 148 12.30 24.44 -6.47
N ASN A 149 12.54 23.52 -7.40
CA ASN A 149 12.18 23.67 -8.82
C ASN A 149 10.71 23.38 -9.14
N VAL A 150 9.99 22.90 -8.14
CA VAL A 150 8.57 22.48 -8.23
C VAL A 150 7.85 22.92 -6.96
N ASN A 151 6.56 23.27 -7.07
CA ASN A 151 5.73 23.42 -5.86
C ASN A 151 5.60 22.05 -5.19
N LEU A 152 5.59 22.03 -3.88
CA LEU A 152 5.42 20.82 -3.12
C LEU A 152 4.09 20.82 -2.38
N GLN A 153 3.43 19.68 -2.41
CA GLN A 153 2.36 19.37 -1.51
C GLN A 153 2.63 17.98 -0.91
N ILE A 154 2.57 17.87 0.39
CA ILE A 154 2.83 16.62 1.11
C ILE A 154 1.55 16.25 1.84
N SER A 155 1.13 14.97 1.76
CA SER A 155 0.06 14.45 2.60
C SER A 155 0.55 13.35 3.52
N PHE A 156 0.03 13.35 4.74
CA PHE A 156 0.15 12.25 5.70
C PHE A 156 -1.25 11.73 5.98
N THR A 157 -1.52 10.50 5.61
CA THR A 157 -2.87 9.93 5.54
C THR A 157 -3.01 8.68 6.39
N PRO A 158 -4.22 8.39 6.91
CA PRO A 158 -4.53 7.13 7.57
C PRO A 158 -4.96 6.07 6.56
N ASP A 159 -5.13 4.84 7.07
CA ASP A 159 -5.91 3.75 6.49
C ASP A 159 -5.39 3.18 5.15
N GLU A 160 -4.09 3.38 4.80
CA GLU A 160 -3.49 2.69 3.66
C GLU A 160 -3.56 1.19 3.83
N GLU A 161 -3.23 0.69 5.02
CA GLU A 161 -3.18 -0.74 5.39
C GLU A 161 -4.55 -1.44 5.34
N THR A 162 -5.61 -0.66 5.22
CA THR A 162 -6.99 -1.13 5.02
C THR A 162 -7.59 -0.65 3.70
N GLY A 163 -6.74 -0.22 2.76
CA GLY A 163 -7.10 0.10 1.38
C GLY A 163 -7.19 1.58 1.04
N GLY A 164 -6.81 2.52 1.94
CA GLY A 164 -6.61 3.95 1.66
C GLY A 164 -7.86 4.77 1.27
N ARG A 165 -9.04 4.16 1.20
CA ARG A 165 -10.29 4.83 0.77
C ARG A 165 -10.72 5.99 1.65
N THR A 166 -10.40 5.91 2.92
CA THR A 166 -10.73 6.89 3.96
C THR A 166 -9.55 7.82 4.28
N GLY A 167 -8.40 7.56 3.67
CA GLY A 167 -7.16 8.35 3.72
C GLY A 167 -6.92 9.11 2.42
N LEU A 168 -5.88 8.69 1.67
CA LEU A 168 -5.49 9.36 0.42
C LEU A 168 -6.58 9.31 -0.64
N GLY A 169 -7.30 8.19 -0.75
CA GLY A 169 -8.43 8.08 -1.68
C GLY A 169 -9.48 9.17 -1.45
N PHE A 170 -9.83 9.43 -0.18
CA PHE A 170 -10.75 10.52 0.18
C PHE A 170 -10.23 11.89 -0.27
N LEU A 171 -8.93 12.18 -0.05
CA LEU A 171 -8.35 13.45 -0.46
C LEU A 171 -8.37 13.65 -1.98
N VAL A 172 -7.96 12.63 -2.73
CA VAL A 172 -7.88 12.69 -4.21
C VAL A 172 -9.27 12.77 -4.84
N ASP A 173 -10.21 11.96 -4.37
CA ASP A 173 -11.55 11.90 -4.94
C ASP A 173 -12.37 13.18 -4.69
N ASN A 174 -12.05 13.93 -3.62
CA ASN A 174 -12.72 15.19 -3.29
C ASN A 174 -11.93 16.44 -3.74
N GLY A 175 -10.83 16.28 -4.49
CA GLY A 175 -10.03 17.41 -4.97
C GLY A 175 -9.36 18.22 -3.84
N LEU A 176 -9.07 17.58 -2.71
CA LEU A 176 -8.46 18.22 -1.54
C LEU A 176 -6.93 18.28 -1.64
N VAL A 177 -6.37 17.66 -2.65
CA VAL A 177 -4.94 17.67 -2.99
C VAL A 177 -4.73 18.06 -4.44
N THR A 178 -3.57 18.63 -4.73
CA THR A 178 -3.15 19.06 -6.07
C THR A 178 -1.89 18.30 -6.46
N ALA A 179 -1.87 17.73 -7.66
CA ALA A 179 -0.70 17.03 -8.18
C ALA A 179 -0.65 17.10 -9.71
N ASP A 180 0.49 17.52 -10.26
CA ASP A 180 0.87 17.25 -11.65
C ASP A 180 1.68 15.96 -11.72
N TYR A 181 2.40 15.65 -10.64
CA TYR A 181 3.18 14.44 -10.42
C TYR A 181 3.03 13.99 -8.98
N ALA A 182 3.09 12.68 -8.73
CA ALA A 182 3.00 12.16 -7.37
C ALA A 182 4.15 11.19 -7.05
N MET A 183 4.55 11.16 -5.79
CA MET A 183 5.46 10.14 -5.25
C MET A 183 4.90 9.62 -3.91
N SER A 184 5.20 8.36 -3.61
CA SER A 184 4.87 7.74 -2.32
C SER A 184 5.82 6.58 -2.04
N GLU A 185 5.40 5.68 -1.16
CA GLU A 185 6.06 4.41 -0.91
C GLU A 185 6.30 3.58 -2.17
N GLY A 186 7.25 2.67 -2.09
CA GLY A 186 7.59 1.78 -3.16
C GLY A 186 8.88 1.04 -2.88
N TYR A 187 9.54 0.61 -3.92
CA TYR A 187 10.86 0.02 -3.83
C TYR A 187 11.93 1.03 -3.41
N SER A 188 13.14 0.55 -3.21
CA SER A 188 14.32 1.32 -2.81
C SER A 188 15.53 0.98 -3.68
N GLY A 189 16.65 1.66 -3.44
CA GLY A 189 17.89 1.45 -4.18
C GLY A 189 17.75 1.86 -5.63
N GLU A 190 17.98 0.93 -6.58
CA GLU A 190 17.76 1.16 -8.00
C GLU A 190 16.33 0.86 -8.48
N TYR A 191 15.47 0.30 -7.66
CA TYR A 191 14.10 -0.04 -8.06
C TYR A 191 13.12 1.08 -7.73
N VAL A 192 12.17 1.30 -8.65
CA VAL A 192 11.11 2.32 -8.55
C VAL A 192 9.79 1.66 -8.88
N SER A 193 8.78 1.82 -8.04
CA SER A 193 7.43 1.36 -8.35
C SER A 193 6.79 2.26 -9.38
N MET A 194 6.28 1.70 -10.48
CA MET A 194 5.57 2.44 -11.51
C MET A 194 4.11 1.97 -11.66
N GLY A 195 3.65 1.13 -10.77
CA GLY A 195 2.29 0.59 -10.78
C GLY A 195 2.12 -0.56 -9.80
N ASN A 196 0.88 -1.00 -9.65
CA ASN A 196 0.45 -2.00 -8.70
C ASN A 196 -0.45 -3.04 -9.37
N LYS A 197 -0.39 -4.28 -8.88
CA LYS A 197 -1.45 -5.25 -9.18
C LYS A 197 -2.77 -4.82 -8.58
N GLY A 198 -3.87 -5.20 -9.23
CA GLY A 198 -5.20 -5.10 -8.67
C GLY A 198 -5.44 -6.17 -7.60
N VAL A 199 -6.46 -5.97 -6.79
CA VAL A 199 -6.87 -6.88 -5.72
C VAL A 199 -8.36 -7.18 -5.85
N MET A 200 -8.72 -8.46 -5.75
CA MET A 200 -10.11 -8.89 -5.65
C MET A 200 -10.22 -9.95 -4.56
N TRP A 201 -11.00 -9.64 -3.52
CA TRP A 201 -11.32 -10.57 -2.45
C TRP A 201 -12.78 -10.98 -2.54
N ALA A 202 -13.04 -12.24 -2.30
CA ALA A 202 -14.37 -12.78 -2.30
C ALA A 202 -14.50 -13.95 -1.32
N GLU A 203 -15.73 -14.23 -0.93
CA GLU A 203 -16.14 -15.47 -0.28
C GLU A 203 -17.01 -16.25 -1.23
N ILE A 204 -16.74 -17.54 -1.37
CA ILE A 204 -17.62 -18.50 -2.05
C ILE A 204 -18.29 -19.34 -0.99
N ALA A 205 -19.62 -19.45 -1.08
CA ALA A 205 -20.43 -20.30 -0.23
C ALA A 205 -21.17 -21.35 -1.06
N VAL A 206 -21.26 -22.53 -0.52
CA VAL A 206 -22.09 -23.62 -1.06
C VAL A 206 -23.14 -23.99 -0.04
N LYS A 207 -24.41 -23.87 -0.45
CA LYS A 207 -25.58 -24.29 0.33
C LYS A 207 -25.96 -25.72 -0.04
N GLY A 208 -26.11 -26.54 0.95
CA GLY A 208 -26.66 -27.88 0.89
C GLY A 208 -27.87 -28.02 1.83
N LYS A 209 -27.99 -29.18 2.47
CA LYS A 209 -29.05 -29.48 3.44
C LYS A 209 -28.49 -30.28 4.60
N ALA A 210 -28.61 -29.75 5.81
CA ALA A 210 -28.18 -30.46 7.02
C ALA A 210 -29.05 -31.70 7.30
N SER A 211 -28.41 -32.76 7.83
CA SER A 211 -29.09 -33.95 8.32
C SER A 211 -28.19 -34.64 9.36
N HIS A 212 -28.75 -35.63 10.06
CA HIS A 212 -27.94 -36.45 10.95
C HIS A 212 -26.96 -37.31 10.12
N ALA A 213 -25.70 -37.40 10.54
CA ALA A 213 -24.65 -38.09 9.79
C ALA A 213 -24.90 -39.59 9.56
N SER A 214 -25.73 -40.25 10.44
CA SER A 214 -26.18 -41.62 10.21
C SER A 214 -27.25 -41.77 9.13
N MET A 215 -27.84 -40.65 8.67
CA MET A 215 -28.87 -40.62 7.58
C MET A 215 -28.46 -39.61 6.49
N PRO A 216 -27.27 -39.75 5.87
CA PRO A 216 -26.76 -38.76 4.95
C PRO A 216 -27.63 -38.58 3.69
N HIS A 217 -28.38 -39.61 3.30
CA HIS A 217 -29.33 -39.58 2.19
C HIS A 217 -30.48 -38.57 2.36
N LYS A 218 -30.74 -38.08 3.59
CA LYS A 218 -31.72 -37.02 3.89
C LYS A 218 -31.17 -35.62 3.80
N GLY A 219 -29.83 -35.52 3.68
CA GLY A 219 -29.08 -34.25 3.56
C GLY A 219 -28.48 -34.05 2.18
N VAL A 220 -27.80 -32.90 2.03
CA VAL A 220 -26.92 -32.58 0.90
C VAL A 220 -25.65 -31.98 1.51
N ASN A 221 -24.53 -32.67 1.37
CA ASN A 221 -23.28 -32.30 2.01
C ASN A 221 -22.63 -31.08 1.33
N ALA A 222 -22.75 -29.92 1.93
CA ALA A 222 -22.18 -28.68 1.41
C ALA A 222 -20.65 -28.73 1.26
N PHE A 223 -19.94 -29.44 2.16
CA PHE A 223 -18.49 -29.57 2.11
C PHE A 223 -18.04 -30.39 0.88
N GLU A 224 -18.68 -31.51 0.60
CA GLU A 224 -18.32 -32.34 -0.58
C GLU A 224 -18.56 -31.56 -1.88
N HIS A 225 -19.63 -30.79 -1.96
CA HIS A 225 -19.90 -29.93 -3.11
C HIS A 225 -18.93 -28.74 -3.18
N MET A 226 -18.54 -28.15 -2.04
CA MET A 226 -17.53 -27.11 -1.98
C MET A 226 -16.17 -27.62 -2.48
N ALA A 227 -15.74 -28.82 -2.05
CA ALA A 227 -14.51 -29.44 -2.51
C ALA A 227 -14.53 -29.67 -4.04
N ALA A 228 -15.66 -30.16 -4.56
CA ALA A 228 -15.82 -30.32 -6.01
C ALA A 228 -15.75 -28.97 -6.77
N LEU A 229 -16.35 -27.89 -6.25
CA LEU A 229 -16.24 -26.55 -6.83
C LEU A 229 -14.80 -26.02 -6.78
N ALA A 230 -14.08 -26.23 -5.66
CA ALA A 230 -12.68 -25.84 -5.53
C ALA A 230 -11.80 -26.51 -6.59
N MET A 231 -12.06 -27.77 -6.95
CA MET A 231 -11.35 -28.49 -8.02
C MET A 231 -11.64 -27.88 -9.42
N GLU A 232 -12.86 -27.38 -9.67
CA GLU A 232 -13.15 -26.66 -10.91
C GLU A 232 -12.45 -25.29 -10.95
N LEU A 233 -12.41 -24.58 -9.85
CA LEU A 233 -11.67 -23.32 -9.71
C LEU A 233 -10.16 -23.50 -9.82
N GLU A 234 -9.61 -24.64 -9.38
CA GLU A 234 -8.19 -24.99 -9.57
C GLU A 234 -7.83 -25.10 -11.06
N LYS A 235 -8.73 -25.57 -11.91
CA LYS A 235 -8.53 -25.58 -13.37
C LYS A 235 -8.47 -24.13 -13.92
N LEU A 236 -9.30 -23.25 -13.41
CA LEU A 236 -9.27 -21.83 -13.76
C LEU A 236 -7.96 -21.20 -13.27
N LYS A 237 -7.55 -21.43 -12.02
CA LYS A 237 -6.27 -20.98 -11.42
C LYS A 237 -5.08 -21.34 -12.32
N LYS A 238 -4.95 -22.60 -12.75
CA LYS A 238 -3.85 -23.05 -13.62
C LYS A 238 -3.81 -22.31 -14.97
N ARG A 239 -4.95 -21.85 -15.49
CA ARG A 239 -5.00 -21.01 -16.71
C ARG A 239 -4.61 -19.58 -16.44
N ILE A 240 -5.03 -19.02 -15.29
CA ILE A 240 -4.72 -17.67 -14.85
C ILE A 240 -3.22 -17.52 -14.62
N GLU A 241 -2.59 -18.44 -13.89
CA GLU A 241 -1.18 -18.39 -13.50
C GLU A 241 -0.21 -18.57 -14.68
N ARG A 242 -0.69 -18.90 -15.88
CA ARG A 242 0.09 -18.89 -17.13
C ARG A 242 0.19 -17.49 -17.77
N ARG A 243 -0.63 -16.54 -17.33
CA ARG A 243 -0.60 -15.17 -17.83
C ARG A 243 0.61 -14.44 -17.27
N LYS A 244 1.14 -13.49 -18.02
CA LYS A 244 2.25 -12.64 -17.59
C LYS A 244 1.98 -11.20 -17.98
N THR A 245 2.37 -10.28 -17.12
CA THR A 245 2.37 -8.87 -17.47
C THR A 245 3.50 -8.53 -18.44
N LYS A 246 3.29 -7.53 -19.30
CA LYS A 246 4.32 -6.94 -20.15
C LYS A 246 5.22 -5.95 -19.41
N PHE A 247 4.84 -5.54 -18.22
CA PHE A 247 5.61 -4.60 -17.42
C PHE A 247 6.74 -5.31 -16.67
N ASN A 248 7.86 -4.61 -16.49
CA ASN A 248 8.96 -5.13 -15.70
C ASN A 248 8.53 -5.37 -14.26
N THR A 249 9.06 -6.43 -13.67
CA THR A 249 8.90 -6.77 -12.25
C THR A 249 10.27 -7.03 -11.64
N LYS A 250 10.38 -6.96 -10.33
CA LYS A 250 11.65 -7.21 -9.64
C LYS A 250 12.12 -8.66 -9.80
N ASP A 251 11.18 -9.57 -9.88
CA ASP A 251 11.40 -10.99 -10.13
C ASP A 251 10.33 -11.54 -11.10
N ALA A 252 10.60 -12.69 -11.70
CA ALA A 252 9.73 -13.29 -12.72
C ALA A 252 8.36 -13.74 -12.16
N VAL A 253 8.30 -14.14 -10.90
CA VAL A 253 7.07 -14.64 -10.24
C VAL A 253 6.12 -13.48 -9.97
N SER A 254 6.64 -12.34 -9.60
CA SER A 254 5.86 -11.12 -9.40
C SER A 254 5.14 -10.63 -10.68
N GLY A 255 5.57 -11.09 -11.85
CA GLY A 255 4.93 -10.79 -13.15
C GLY A 255 3.65 -11.58 -13.44
N MET A 256 3.29 -12.55 -12.62
CA MET A 256 2.12 -13.40 -12.83
C MET A 256 0.95 -12.96 -11.95
N PRO A 257 -0.31 -13.11 -12.40
CA PRO A 257 -1.47 -12.98 -11.54
C PRO A 257 -1.51 -14.13 -10.52
N THR A 258 -2.18 -13.94 -9.39
CA THR A 258 -2.33 -15.00 -8.38
C THR A 258 -3.78 -15.32 -8.12
N PHE A 259 -4.06 -16.54 -7.68
CA PHE A 259 -5.38 -17.01 -7.30
C PHE A 259 -5.23 -17.95 -6.08
N VAL A 260 -5.43 -17.40 -4.88
CA VAL A 260 -5.32 -18.16 -3.63
C VAL A 260 -6.72 -18.46 -3.11
N MET A 261 -6.99 -19.71 -2.78
CA MET A 261 -8.25 -20.19 -2.21
C MET A 261 -8.03 -20.67 -0.78
N GLY A 262 -9.02 -20.49 0.08
CA GLY A 262 -9.05 -21.11 1.40
C GLY A 262 -8.17 -20.41 2.46
N GLY A 263 -7.88 -19.13 2.32
CA GLY A 263 -7.27 -18.33 3.41
C GLY A 263 -8.16 -18.29 4.65
N LEU A 264 -9.49 -18.26 4.44
CA LEU A 264 -10.50 -18.50 5.45
C LEU A 264 -11.37 -19.67 5.02
N LEU A 265 -11.72 -20.55 5.97
CA LEU A 265 -12.57 -21.73 5.77
C LEU A 265 -13.62 -21.76 6.87
N GLU A 266 -14.88 -21.92 6.49
CA GLU A 266 -16.00 -22.06 7.42
C GLU A 266 -16.92 -23.19 6.96
N GLY A 267 -17.60 -23.84 7.92
CA GLY A 267 -18.63 -24.83 7.62
C GLY A 267 -18.69 -25.96 8.65
N GLY A 268 -19.86 -26.60 8.66
CA GLY A 268 -20.14 -27.62 9.68
C GLY A 268 -20.39 -27.04 11.08
N VAL A 269 -21.09 -27.79 11.90
CA VAL A 269 -21.40 -27.40 13.28
C VAL A 269 -21.01 -28.48 14.30
N LYS A 270 -20.98 -29.75 13.88
CA LYS A 270 -20.67 -30.91 14.69
C LYS A 270 -20.31 -32.13 13.86
N VAL A 271 -19.43 -33.01 14.34
CA VAL A 271 -18.95 -34.20 13.61
C VAL A 271 -20.08 -35.12 13.12
N ASN A 272 -21.18 -35.24 13.88
CA ASN A 272 -22.30 -36.11 13.56
C ASN A 272 -23.46 -35.41 12.80
N VAL A 273 -23.14 -34.29 12.11
CA VAL A 273 -24.09 -33.52 11.27
C VAL A 273 -23.53 -33.38 9.88
N VAL A 274 -24.31 -33.70 8.85
CA VAL A 274 -24.01 -33.36 7.45
C VAL A 274 -24.05 -31.84 7.32
N PRO A 275 -22.97 -31.16 6.88
CA PRO A 275 -22.93 -29.70 6.82
C PRO A 275 -23.92 -29.17 5.77
N GLY A 276 -24.79 -28.23 6.21
CA GLY A 276 -25.76 -27.57 5.35
C GLY A 276 -25.21 -26.33 4.62
N ILE A 277 -24.04 -25.84 5.05
CA ILE A 277 -23.30 -24.73 4.41
C ILE A 277 -21.80 -24.95 4.58
N ALA A 278 -21.02 -24.56 3.57
CA ALA A 278 -19.57 -24.50 3.62
C ALA A 278 -19.08 -23.30 2.81
N ARG A 279 -17.99 -22.64 3.27
CA ARG A 279 -17.46 -21.40 2.68
C ARG A 279 -15.94 -21.42 2.62
N PHE A 280 -15.40 -20.69 1.65
CA PHE A 280 -13.97 -20.38 1.58
C PHE A 280 -13.72 -19.03 0.92
N SER A 281 -12.63 -18.38 1.31
CA SER A 281 -12.21 -17.11 0.74
C SER A 281 -11.36 -17.29 -0.53
N ILE A 282 -11.35 -16.23 -1.35
CA ILE A 282 -10.45 -16.07 -2.49
C ILE A 282 -9.68 -14.76 -2.34
N ASP A 283 -8.35 -14.81 -2.56
CA ASP A 283 -7.51 -13.65 -2.88
C ASP A 283 -7.03 -13.79 -4.34
N ARG A 284 -7.40 -12.84 -5.17
CA ARG A 284 -7.04 -12.75 -6.58
C ARG A 284 -6.27 -11.46 -6.85
N ARG A 285 -4.99 -11.57 -7.26
CA ARG A 285 -4.19 -10.43 -7.68
C ARG A 285 -4.22 -10.31 -9.20
N LEU A 286 -4.60 -9.13 -9.69
CA LEU A 286 -4.78 -8.83 -11.11
C LEU A 286 -3.53 -8.17 -11.67
N ILE A 287 -3.07 -8.64 -12.83
CA ILE A 287 -2.04 -7.92 -13.60
C ILE A 287 -2.67 -6.75 -14.38
N PRO A 288 -1.88 -5.75 -14.82
CA PRO A 288 -2.40 -4.56 -15.51
C PRO A 288 -3.21 -4.84 -16.79
N GLU A 289 -2.99 -5.97 -17.41
CA GLU A 289 -3.72 -6.42 -18.62
C GLU A 289 -5.12 -7.00 -18.30
N GLU A 290 -5.46 -7.18 -17.03
CA GLU A 290 -6.74 -7.69 -16.58
C GLU A 290 -7.65 -6.57 -16.05
N THR A 291 -8.94 -6.70 -16.24
CA THR A 291 -9.93 -5.81 -15.64
C THR A 291 -10.72 -6.53 -14.55
N VAL A 292 -11.17 -5.79 -13.53
CA VAL A 292 -12.05 -6.33 -12.49
C VAL A 292 -13.23 -7.07 -13.07
N SER A 293 -13.90 -6.48 -14.08
CA SER A 293 -15.08 -7.08 -14.71
C SER A 293 -14.76 -8.37 -15.47
N SER A 294 -13.59 -8.47 -16.14
CA SER A 294 -13.21 -9.70 -16.84
C SER A 294 -12.93 -10.83 -15.86
N VAL A 295 -12.19 -10.54 -14.78
CA VAL A 295 -11.85 -11.53 -13.76
C VAL A 295 -13.10 -12.00 -13.00
N GLN A 296 -14.00 -11.08 -12.66
CA GLN A 296 -15.28 -11.42 -12.03
C GLN A 296 -16.07 -12.39 -12.89
N ARG A 297 -16.24 -12.09 -14.20
CA ARG A 297 -16.95 -12.99 -15.13
C ARG A 297 -16.31 -14.36 -15.26
N GLU A 298 -14.98 -14.46 -15.23
CA GLU A 298 -14.28 -15.75 -15.29
C GLU A 298 -14.65 -16.64 -14.08
N ILE A 299 -14.69 -16.08 -12.89
CA ILE A 299 -15.02 -16.82 -11.65
C ILE A 299 -16.52 -17.17 -11.64
N GLU A 300 -17.38 -16.20 -11.93
CA GLU A 300 -18.84 -16.39 -11.98
C GLU A 300 -19.24 -17.44 -13.02
N ALA A 301 -18.54 -17.51 -14.16
CA ALA A 301 -18.80 -18.52 -15.18
C ALA A 301 -18.55 -19.95 -14.68
N VAL A 302 -17.52 -20.17 -13.87
CA VAL A 302 -17.26 -21.47 -13.23
C VAL A 302 -18.38 -21.82 -12.26
N ILE A 303 -18.80 -20.88 -11.42
CA ILE A 303 -19.89 -21.07 -10.46
C ILE A 303 -21.22 -21.37 -11.19
N LYS A 304 -21.54 -20.60 -12.21
CA LYS A 304 -22.74 -20.81 -13.03
C LYS A 304 -22.77 -22.21 -13.67
N LYS A 305 -21.62 -22.63 -14.23
CA LYS A 305 -21.51 -24.01 -14.82
C LYS A 305 -21.64 -25.08 -13.74
N PHE A 306 -21.05 -24.86 -12.56
CA PHE A 306 -21.16 -25.77 -11.42
C PHE A 306 -22.62 -25.94 -10.98
N ASN A 307 -23.38 -24.85 -10.82
CA ASN A 307 -24.80 -24.88 -10.43
C ASN A 307 -25.69 -25.55 -11.50
N ALA A 308 -25.43 -25.33 -12.78
CA ALA A 308 -26.18 -25.95 -13.86
C ALA A 308 -26.08 -27.50 -13.84
N GLY A 309 -24.95 -28.03 -13.38
CA GLY A 309 -24.74 -29.49 -13.29
C GLY A 309 -25.17 -30.12 -11.95
N ARG A 310 -25.65 -29.33 -10.97
CA ARG A 310 -25.93 -29.80 -9.60
C ARG A 310 -27.18 -29.14 -9.01
N LYS A 311 -28.33 -29.76 -9.24
CA LYS A 311 -29.63 -29.25 -8.77
C LYS A 311 -29.86 -29.39 -7.25
N GLN A 312 -28.99 -30.11 -6.52
CA GLN A 312 -29.16 -30.42 -5.11
C GLN A 312 -28.49 -29.39 -4.19
N CYS A 313 -27.54 -28.59 -4.69
CA CYS A 313 -26.85 -27.56 -3.96
C CYS A 313 -26.76 -26.27 -4.78
N GLU A 314 -26.52 -25.15 -4.10
CA GLU A 314 -26.32 -23.84 -4.73
C GLU A 314 -25.02 -23.25 -4.28
N ALA A 315 -24.16 -22.85 -5.22
CA ALA A 315 -22.96 -22.08 -4.95
C ALA A 315 -23.18 -20.61 -5.35
N TYR A 316 -22.69 -19.68 -4.53
CA TYR A 316 -22.70 -18.24 -4.80
C TYR A 316 -21.40 -17.59 -4.34
N ILE A 317 -21.12 -16.40 -4.85
CA ILE A 317 -19.92 -15.62 -4.53
C ILE A 317 -20.31 -14.21 -4.10
N GLU A 318 -19.66 -13.72 -3.06
CA GLU A 318 -19.77 -12.34 -2.57
C GLU A 318 -18.39 -11.69 -2.59
N PHE A 319 -18.28 -10.56 -3.29
CA PHE A 319 -17.02 -9.82 -3.40
C PHE A 319 -16.95 -8.77 -2.31
N SER A 320 -15.92 -8.83 -1.46
CA SER A 320 -15.64 -7.87 -0.39
C SER A 320 -14.70 -6.75 -0.83
N SER A 321 -13.83 -6.99 -1.82
CA SER A 321 -12.94 -5.97 -2.38
C SER A 321 -12.80 -6.16 -3.89
N LYS A 322 -12.73 -5.02 -4.62
CA LYS A 322 -12.55 -4.96 -6.08
C LYS A 322 -11.71 -3.73 -6.44
N GLU A 323 -10.39 -3.88 -6.46
CA GLU A 323 -9.45 -2.82 -6.78
C GLU A 323 -8.77 -3.11 -8.12
N ALA A 324 -8.92 -2.20 -9.08
CA ALA A 324 -8.27 -2.33 -10.37
C ALA A 324 -6.75 -2.22 -10.25
N PRO A 325 -5.98 -2.88 -11.11
CA PRO A 325 -4.56 -2.60 -11.21
C PRO A 325 -4.33 -1.14 -11.63
N SER A 326 -3.16 -0.62 -11.33
CA SER A 326 -2.79 0.74 -11.69
C SER A 326 -1.40 0.79 -12.31
N ILE A 327 -1.22 1.63 -13.32
CA ILE A 327 0.07 1.91 -13.96
C ILE A 327 0.19 3.41 -14.11
N SER A 328 1.34 3.94 -13.74
CA SER A 328 1.68 5.34 -13.92
C SER A 328 1.63 5.73 -15.41
N PRO A 329 0.87 6.77 -15.79
CA PRO A 329 1.04 7.36 -17.10
C PRO A 329 2.50 7.74 -17.31
N TYR A 330 3.07 7.33 -18.46
CA TYR A 330 4.46 7.63 -18.73
C TYR A 330 4.65 9.13 -19.02
N ASN A 331 5.51 9.77 -18.24
CA ASN A 331 5.97 11.13 -18.49
C ASN A 331 7.51 11.14 -18.53
N LYS A 332 8.09 11.38 -19.69
CA LYS A 332 9.54 11.30 -19.93
C LYS A 332 10.34 12.18 -18.96
N MET A 333 9.89 13.41 -18.71
CA MET A 333 10.62 14.34 -17.83
C MET A 333 10.62 13.85 -16.38
N PHE A 334 9.46 13.47 -15.88
CA PHE A 334 9.33 12.99 -14.50
C PHE A 334 10.11 11.69 -14.27
N PHE A 335 9.99 10.72 -15.19
CA PHE A 335 10.72 9.46 -15.10
C PHE A 335 12.24 9.69 -15.17
N ASN A 336 12.71 10.57 -16.07
CA ASN A 336 14.12 10.92 -16.16
C ASN A 336 14.61 11.66 -14.92
N THR A 337 13.81 12.59 -14.36
CA THR A 337 14.13 13.28 -13.11
C THR A 337 14.37 12.30 -11.96
N VAL A 338 13.44 11.36 -11.76
CA VAL A 338 13.57 10.33 -10.71
C VAL A 338 14.75 9.41 -10.98
N SER A 339 14.93 8.96 -12.23
CA SER A 339 16.05 8.10 -12.64
C SER A 339 17.41 8.76 -12.40
N GLN A 340 17.55 10.03 -12.78
CA GLN A 340 18.81 10.76 -12.61
C GLN A 340 19.13 10.97 -11.11
N ALA A 341 18.11 11.34 -10.31
CA ALA A 341 18.31 11.52 -8.86
C ALA A 341 18.77 10.21 -8.18
N ILE A 342 18.20 9.08 -8.55
CA ILE A 342 18.60 7.76 -8.02
C ILE A 342 20.03 7.44 -8.47
N LYS A 343 20.36 7.60 -9.77
CA LYS A 343 21.69 7.33 -10.30
C LYS A 343 22.77 8.15 -9.59
N ASP A 344 22.51 9.42 -9.35
CA ASP A 344 23.45 10.32 -8.69
C ASP A 344 23.69 9.97 -7.21
N VAL A 345 22.71 9.39 -6.53
CA VAL A 345 22.82 9.04 -5.11
C VAL A 345 23.34 7.62 -4.92
N THR A 346 22.88 6.67 -5.75
CA THR A 346 23.18 5.25 -5.60
C THR A 346 24.27 4.72 -6.52
N GLY A 347 24.64 5.47 -7.54
CA GLY A 347 25.54 5.04 -8.64
C GLY A 347 24.87 4.09 -9.63
N LYS A 348 23.61 3.70 -9.45
CA LYS A 348 22.90 2.71 -10.25
C LYS A 348 21.76 3.35 -11.05
N SER A 349 21.53 2.88 -12.28
CA SER A 349 20.40 3.32 -13.10
C SER A 349 19.09 2.79 -12.54
N ALA A 350 18.06 3.64 -12.52
CA ALA A 350 16.73 3.26 -12.03
C ALA A 350 16.08 2.17 -12.90
N LYS A 351 15.43 1.23 -12.23
CA LYS A 351 14.62 0.15 -12.82
C LYS A 351 13.16 0.33 -12.41
N PHE A 352 12.33 0.73 -13.34
CA PHE A 352 10.91 0.92 -13.12
C PHE A 352 10.18 -0.42 -13.17
N CYS A 353 9.51 -0.80 -12.09
CA CYS A 353 8.90 -2.11 -11.90
C CYS A 353 7.46 -2.00 -11.37
N LEU A 354 6.65 -2.99 -11.74
CA LEU A 354 5.34 -3.22 -11.14
C LEU A 354 5.50 -3.80 -9.73
N MET A 355 4.75 -3.31 -8.75
CA MET A 355 4.67 -3.92 -7.42
C MET A 355 3.62 -5.04 -7.37
N PRO A 356 3.90 -6.14 -6.64
CA PRO A 356 2.93 -7.22 -6.44
C PRO A 356 1.79 -6.81 -5.48
N GLY A 357 2.07 -5.92 -4.52
CA GLY A 357 1.11 -5.30 -3.61
C GLY A 357 0.45 -4.07 -4.19
N ALA A 358 -0.59 -3.58 -3.55
CA ALA A 358 -1.22 -2.30 -3.87
C ALA A 358 -0.64 -1.21 -2.96
N THR A 359 -0.53 0.01 -3.47
CA THR A 359 -0.16 1.21 -2.71
C THR A 359 -1.13 2.34 -3.01
N ASP A 360 -1.14 3.36 -2.18
CA ASP A 360 -2.01 4.53 -2.36
C ASP A 360 -1.70 5.35 -3.63
N LEU A 361 -0.56 5.13 -4.29
CA LEU A 361 -0.26 5.75 -5.59
C LEU A 361 -1.33 5.47 -6.65
N ARG A 362 -2.09 4.37 -6.51
CA ARG A 362 -3.19 4.02 -7.41
C ARG A 362 -4.23 5.13 -7.57
N TYR A 363 -4.50 5.90 -6.51
CA TYR A 363 -5.48 7.00 -6.57
C TYR A 363 -5.07 8.12 -7.53
N PHE A 364 -3.78 8.45 -7.59
CA PHE A 364 -3.25 9.38 -8.58
C PHE A 364 -3.23 8.77 -9.99
N MET A 365 -2.78 7.52 -10.12
CA MET A 365 -2.71 6.82 -11.40
C MET A 365 -4.08 6.67 -12.05
N TRP A 366 -5.13 6.36 -11.27
CA TRP A 366 -6.51 6.29 -11.76
C TRP A 366 -7.08 7.64 -12.20
N LYS A 367 -6.53 8.76 -11.72
CA LYS A 367 -6.84 10.13 -12.22
C LYS A 367 -5.97 10.55 -13.41
N GLY A 368 -5.13 9.66 -13.93
CA GLY A 368 -4.23 9.97 -15.05
C GLY A 368 -3.01 10.80 -14.66
N ILE A 369 -2.68 10.90 -13.38
CA ILE A 369 -1.52 11.64 -12.86
C ILE A 369 -0.31 10.69 -12.81
N PRO A 370 0.83 11.06 -13.45
CA PRO A 370 2.07 10.30 -13.33
C PRO A 370 2.51 10.16 -11.88
N ALA A 371 2.66 8.91 -11.42
CA ALA A 371 2.98 8.62 -10.03
C ALA A 371 4.03 7.51 -9.91
N LEU A 372 5.04 7.70 -9.06
CA LEU A 372 6.16 6.78 -8.88
C LEU A 372 6.40 6.52 -7.39
N GLY A 373 6.70 5.28 -7.04
CA GLY A 373 6.98 4.87 -5.67
C GLY A 373 8.47 4.68 -5.41
N TYR A 374 8.97 5.37 -4.37
CA TYR A 374 10.35 5.24 -3.91
C TYR A 374 10.44 5.47 -2.40
N SER A 375 11.03 4.53 -1.68
CA SER A 375 11.03 4.50 -0.22
C SER A 375 12.40 4.13 0.36
N SER A 376 12.55 4.28 1.67
CA SER A 376 13.64 3.68 2.41
C SER A 376 13.35 2.20 2.70
N SER A 377 14.39 1.37 2.84
CA SER A 377 14.22 -0.06 3.05
C SER A 377 15.15 -0.63 4.10
N GLY A 378 14.72 -1.71 4.71
CA GLY A 378 15.47 -2.55 5.62
C GLY A 378 15.68 -3.98 5.10
N GLY A 379 15.16 -4.32 3.93
CA GLY A 379 15.27 -5.66 3.35
C GLY A 379 13.92 -6.27 2.99
N GLU A 380 12.91 -5.42 2.80
CA GLU A 380 11.57 -5.79 2.32
C GLU A 380 10.85 -6.76 3.28
N LYS A 381 10.93 -6.46 4.58
CA LYS A 381 10.22 -7.19 5.63
C LYS A 381 8.88 -6.54 5.98
N TRP A 382 8.21 -5.99 5.00
CA TRP A 382 6.89 -5.37 5.16
C TRP A 382 5.95 -6.31 5.90
N HIS A 383 5.25 -5.78 6.90
CA HIS A 383 4.31 -6.52 7.78
C HIS A 383 4.94 -7.67 8.59
N GLY A 384 6.23 -7.96 8.40
CA GLY A 384 6.93 -9.04 9.11
C GLY A 384 7.30 -8.69 10.55
N ASP A 385 7.62 -9.73 11.33
CA ASP A 385 8.18 -9.55 12.68
C ASP A 385 9.63 -9.05 12.61
N ASN A 386 9.98 -8.21 13.57
CA ASN A 386 11.30 -7.57 13.63
C ASN A 386 11.62 -6.74 12.37
N GLU A 387 10.60 -6.09 11.82
CA GLU A 387 10.73 -5.09 10.77
C GLU A 387 11.77 -4.04 11.16
N PHE A 388 12.57 -3.61 10.19
CA PHE A 388 13.60 -2.59 10.42
C PHE A 388 13.85 -1.77 9.15
N VAL A 389 14.40 -0.59 9.32
CA VAL A 389 14.93 0.23 8.22
C VAL A 389 16.42 0.47 8.42
N SER A 390 17.18 0.56 7.32
CA SER A 390 18.59 0.97 7.34
C SER A 390 18.71 2.49 7.46
N ILE A 391 19.58 2.97 8.37
CA ILE A 391 19.87 4.41 8.53
C ILE A 391 20.49 4.96 7.23
N ASN A 392 21.34 4.18 6.57
CA ASN A 392 21.91 4.56 5.26
C ASN A 392 20.81 4.70 4.21
N SER A 393 19.82 3.80 4.21
CA SER A 393 18.67 3.87 3.28
C SER A 393 17.82 5.11 3.55
N LEU A 394 17.54 5.45 4.82
CA LEU A 394 16.83 6.68 5.16
C LEU A 394 17.53 7.94 4.60
N VAL A 395 18.82 8.05 4.81
CA VAL A 395 19.61 9.20 4.35
C VAL A 395 19.68 9.24 2.81
N ASN A 396 19.87 8.09 2.15
CA ASN A 396 19.92 8.03 0.70
C ASN A 396 18.55 8.38 0.07
N THR A 397 17.46 7.91 0.66
CA THR A 397 16.10 8.27 0.24
C THR A 397 15.87 9.77 0.40
N ALA A 398 16.29 10.37 1.52
CA ALA A 398 16.23 11.82 1.71
C ALA A 398 17.04 12.59 0.64
N LYS A 399 18.24 12.09 0.28
CA LYS A 399 19.07 12.67 -0.79
C LYS A 399 18.38 12.58 -2.15
N VAL A 400 17.74 11.43 -2.47
CA VAL A 400 16.99 11.26 -3.74
C VAL A 400 15.84 12.25 -3.81
N TYR A 401 15.01 12.36 -2.75
CA TYR A 401 13.94 13.36 -2.69
C TYR A 401 14.47 14.80 -2.82
N ALA A 402 15.56 15.13 -2.11
CA ALA A 402 16.16 16.46 -2.20
C ALA A 402 16.59 16.80 -3.63
N LYS A 403 17.21 15.85 -4.34
CA LYS A 403 17.60 16.04 -5.75
C LYS A 403 16.40 16.20 -6.68
N ILE A 404 15.37 15.36 -6.54
CA ILE A 404 14.13 15.48 -7.31
C ILE A 404 13.53 16.87 -7.12
N ILE A 405 13.48 17.37 -5.89
CA ILE A 405 12.86 18.65 -5.54
C ILE A 405 13.66 19.85 -6.05
N THR A 406 14.99 19.79 -5.97
CA THR A 406 15.85 20.95 -6.23
C THR A 406 16.50 20.97 -7.62
N GLU A 407 16.65 19.81 -8.25
CA GLU A 407 17.35 19.66 -9.53
C GLU A 407 16.44 19.06 -10.62
N GLY A 408 15.26 18.57 -10.26
CA GLY A 408 14.31 17.96 -11.18
C GLY A 408 13.82 18.93 -12.25
N VAL A 409 13.60 18.40 -13.46
CA VAL A 409 13.01 19.12 -14.58
C VAL A 409 11.55 18.72 -14.69
N PHE A 410 10.64 19.68 -14.54
CA PHE A 410 9.19 19.47 -14.52
C PHE A 410 8.43 20.23 -15.61
N VAL A 411 9.14 21.10 -16.33
CA VAL A 411 8.61 21.89 -17.45
C VAL A 411 9.74 22.02 -18.49
N VAL A 412 9.40 21.89 -19.76
CA VAL A 412 10.26 22.29 -20.88
C VAL A 412 10.12 23.78 -21.13
#